data_9fbc0df3328ebf96d73f9b36fa7b89d0
#
_entry.id   9fbc0df3328ebf96d73f9b36fa7b89d0
#
_cell.length_a   1.000
_cell.length_b   1.000
_cell.length_c   1.000
_cell.angle_alpha   90.00
_cell.angle_beta   90.00
_cell.angle_gamma   90.00
#
_symmetry.space_group_name_H-M   'P 1'
#
loop_
_entity.id
_entity.type
_entity.pdbx_description
1 polymer ?
#
loop_
_entity_poly.entity_id
_entity_poly.type
_entity_poly.pdbx_seq_one_letter_code
_entity_poly.pdbx_strand_id
1 'polypeptide(L)'
;MSKQFEKIKQLVEMRAKARLGGGEKAIEKQHERGKYTARERIEMLLDKGSFEETDMFVTHRCTNFGQEKKNFLGDGIVTGCGTIDGRLVYVFAQDFTVFGGSLSETMAQKICKIMDMAMKMGAPVIGINDSGGARIQEGINSLAGFAEIFERNILASGVIPQISGIFGPCAGGAVYSPALTDFTLMTEGTSYMFLTGPKVVKTVLGEQVTQEELGGASVHAGKSGVTHFTAATEEEGMMLIRKLLSYIPQNNRETTPVQPCDDPVNRMSDLLNEIIPDNPNQAYDMYRVIGEIVDNGEFLEVHRDYAQNIIVGFARMNGKSVGIVANQPCRYAGVLDCNASRKGARFVRFCDAFNIPIVTLVDVPGFLPGTAQEYNAVILHGAKLLYAYGEATVPKVTVTLRKSYGGSHIVMACKQLRADVNYAWPSAEIAVMGAAGAAEVLYAKEIKAAEDPKALQAEKEAEYNELFANPYQAAKYGYIDDIIEPRNTRFRVIRALAQLESKRQSLPEKKHGNIPL
;
A
#
# COMPACT_ATOMS: atom_id res chain seq x y z
N MET A 1 55.64 -1.90 -18.59
CA MET A 1 54.53 -2.45 -17.80
C MET A 1 54.12 -3.83 -18.34
N SER A 2 53.62 -4.74 -17.55
CA SER A 2 53.17 -6.05 -18.07
C SER A 2 51.88 -5.86 -18.90
N LYS A 3 51.65 -6.71 -19.91
CA LYS A 3 50.42 -6.71 -20.69
C LYS A 3 49.14 -6.81 -19.80
N GLN A 4 49.25 -7.48 -18.66
CA GLN A 4 48.15 -7.59 -17.67
C GLN A 4 47.86 -6.23 -17.02
N PHE A 5 48.85 -5.46 -16.69
CA PHE A 5 48.69 -4.13 -16.10
C PHE A 5 47.97 -3.14 -17.05
N GLU A 6 48.27 -3.19 -18.34
CA GLU A 6 47.56 -2.39 -19.34
C GLU A 6 46.08 -2.77 -19.46
N LYS A 7 45.76 -4.08 -19.39
CA LYS A 7 44.35 -4.56 -19.36
C LYS A 7 43.61 -4.11 -18.11
N ILE A 8 44.25 -4.14 -16.93
CA ILE A 8 43.69 -3.64 -15.69
C ILE A 8 43.42 -2.15 -15.77
N LYS A 9 44.34 -1.38 -16.31
CA LYS A 9 44.19 0.08 -16.52
C LYS A 9 42.98 0.35 -17.42
N GLN A 10 42.85 -0.35 -18.56
CA GLN A 10 41.71 -0.26 -19.43
C GLN A 10 40.38 -0.55 -18.71
N LEU A 11 40.34 -1.60 -17.87
CA LEU A 11 39.14 -1.95 -17.06
C LEU A 11 38.75 -0.81 -16.12
N VAL A 12 39.73 -0.21 -15.43
CA VAL A 12 39.50 0.92 -14.51
C VAL A 12 38.92 2.12 -15.24
N GLU A 13 39.49 2.44 -16.39
CA GLU A 13 39.01 3.55 -17.26
C GLU A 13 37.58 3.30 -17.76
N MET A 14 37.31 2.09 -18.24
CA MET A 14 35.96 1.72 -18.69
C MET A 14 34.93 1.80 -17.55
N ARG A 15 35.26 1.32 -16.34
CA ARG A 15 34.41 1.44 -15.17
C ARG A 15 34.16 2.90 -14.78
N ALA A 16 35.18 3.74 -14.80
CA ALA A 16 35.06 5.17 -14.55
C ALA A 16 34.09 5.81 -15.55
N LYS A 17 34.26 5.50 -16.85
CA LYS A 17 33.38 5.98 -17.92
C LYS A 17 31.92 5.51 -17.72
N ALA A 18 31.69 4.24 -17.38
CA ALA A 18 30.36 3.71 -17.13
C ALA A 18 29.64 4.42 -15.96
N ARG A 19 30.38 4.80 -14.93
CA ARG A 19 29.83 5.51 -13.77
C ARG A 19 29.38 6.93 -14.08
N LEU A 20 29.87 7.56 -15.13
CA LEU A 20 29.47 8.90 -15.54
C LEU A 20 28.15 8.95 -16.32
N GLY A 21 27.56 7.78 -16.68
CA GLY A 21 26.28 7.75 -17.39
C GLY A 21 26.30 8.65 -18.64
N GLY A 22 25.45 9.68 -18.66
CA GLY A 22 25.40 10.69 -19.74
C GLY A 22 26.52 11.70 -19.73
N GLY A 23 27.48 11.64 -18.78
CA GLY A 23 28.61 12.53 -18.62
C GLY A 23 28.38 13.68 -17.64
N GLU A 24 29.47 14.33 -17.20
CA GLU A 24 29.46 15.35 -16.14
C GLU A 24 28.42 16.45 -16.35
N LYS A 25 28.33 17.02 -17.56
CA LYS A 25 27.33 18.06 -17.87
C LYS A 25 25.88 17.60 -17.73
N ALA A 26 25.59 16.31 -17.97
CA ALA A 26 24.25 15.77 -17.81
C ALA A 26 23.94 15.51 -16.35
N ILE A 27 24.94 15.12 -15.55
CA ILE A 27 24.85 14.99 -14.09
C ILE A 27 24.59 16.36 -13.45
N GLU A 28 25.37 17.40 -13.82
CA GLU A 28 25.16 18.78 -13.34
C GLU A 28 23.70 19.24 -13.56
N LYS A 29 23.18 19.03 -14.80
CA LYS A 29 21.78 19.37 -15.12
C LYS A 29 20.75 18.57 -14.30
N GLN A 30 21.07 17.34 -13.91
CA GLN A 30 20.21 16.53 -13.04
C GLN A 30 20.16 17.14 -11.63
N HIS A 31 21.33 17.52 -11.09
CA HIS A 31 21.45 18.18 -9.80
C HIS A 31 20.80 19.57 -9.76
N GLU A 32 20.97 20.39 -10.82
CA GLU A 32 20.29 21.68 -10.95
C GLU A 32 18.75 21.58 -10.86
N ARG A 33 18.19 20.42 -11.18
CA ARG A 33 16.74 20.13 -11.05
C ARG A 33 16.36 19.61 -9.68
N GLY A 34 17.29 19.57 -8.73
CA GLY A 34 17.07 19.00 -7.40
C GLY A 34 16.93 17.48 -7.39
N LYS A 35 17.54 16.78 -8.37
CA LYS A 35 17.43 15.32 -8.53
C LYS A 35 18.79 14.66 -8.46
N TYR A 36 18.84 13.48 -7.85
CA TYR A 36 20.03 12.63 -7.81
C TYR A 36 20.16 11.77 -9.07
N THR A 37 21.37 11.28 -9.33
CA THR A 37 21.63 10.26 -10.35
C THR A 37 21.17 8.88 -9.91
N ALA A 38 21.03 7.94 -10.84
CA ALA A 38 20.66 6.56 -10.52
C ALA A 38 21.62 5.90 -9.51
N ARG A 39 22.91 6.19 -9.59
CA ARG A 39 23.92 5.63 -8.67
C ARG A 39 23.82 6.22 -7.27
N GLU A 40 23.68 7.52 -7.15
CA GLU A 40 23.52 8.20 -5.86
C GLU A 40 22.26 7.68 -5.15
N ARG A 41 21.16 7.46 -5.89
CA ARG A 41 19.93 6.88 -5.35
C ARG A 41 20.15 5.46 -4.82
N ILE A 42 20.88 4.61 -5.55
CA ILE A 42 21.22 3.25 -5.08
C ILE A 42 22.12 3.30 -3.83
N GLU A 43 23.11 4.20 -3.81
CA GLU A 43 24.00 4.37 -2.66
C GLU A 43 23.26 4.86 -1.40
N MET A 44 22.24 5.71 -1.55
CA MET A 44 21.38 6.14 -0.44
C MET A 44 20.43 5.02 0.04
N LEU A 45 19.97 4.17 -0.87
CA LEU A 45 19.01 3.12 -0.56
C LEU A 45 19.65 1.93 0.15
N LEU A 46 20.81 1.48 -0.32
CA LEU A 46 21.44 0.23 0.14
C LEU A 46 22.39 0.46 1.30
N ASP A 47 22.70 -0.60 2.01
CA ASP A 47 23.73 -0.60 3.04
C ASP A 47 25.10 -0.29 2.42
N LYS A 48 25.88 0.54 3.08
CA LYS A 48 27.16 1.03 2.58
C LYS A 48 28.08 -0.13 2.15
N GLY A 49 28.49 -0.09 0.89
CA GLY A 49 29.44 -1.07 0.32
C GLY A 49 28.84 -2.43 -0.02
N SER A 50 27.51 -2.59 0.07
CA SER A 50 26.82 -3.85 -0.26
C SER A 50 26.46 -4.00 -1.74
N PHE A 51 26.52 -2.91 -2.52
CA PHE A 51 26.05 -2.93 -3.89
C PHE A 51 26.98 -3.69 -4.84
N GLU A 52 26.46 -4.73 -5.49
CA GLU A 52 27.11 -5.47 -6.55
C GLU A 52 26.39 -5.19 -7.89
N GLU A 53 27.03 -4.40 -8.73
CA GLU A 53 26.48 -4.01 -10.02
C GLU A 53 26.62 -5.11 -11.06
N THR A 54 25.55 -5.35 -11.83
CA THR A 54 25.53 -6.28 -12.98
C THR A 54 25.37 -5.53 -14.28
N ASP A 55 25.96 -6.07 -15.37
CA ASP A 55 25.79 -5.60 -16.76
C ASP A 55 26.23 -4.13 -16.98
N MET A 56 27.24 -3.66 -16.23
CA MET A 56 27.80 -2.30 -16.34
C MET A 56 28.29 -1.95 -17.75
N PHE A 57 28.76 -2.92 -18.53
CA PHE A 57 29.37 -2.70 -19.86
C PHE A 57 28.41 -2.94 -21.02
N VAL A 58 27.16 -3.30 -20.76
CA VAL A 58 26.16 -3.51 -21.79
C VAL A 58 25.81 -2.18 -22.47
N THR A 59 25.63 -2.20 -23.80
CA THR A 59 25.21 -1.05 -24.61
C THR A 59 23.98 -1.39 -25.43
N HIS A 60 23.22 -0.38 -25.89
CA HIS A 60 22.10 -0.60 -26.81
C HIS A 60 22.57 -1.17 -28.15
N ARG A 61 21.64 -1.74 -28.91
CA ARG A 61 21.86 -2.34 -30.23
C ARG A 61 21.19 -1.56 -31.37
N CYS A 62 20.65 -0.40 -31.08
CA CYS A 62 19.97 0.43 -32.07
C CYS A 62 20.94 1.02 -33.07
N THR A 63 20.69 0.80 -34.35
CA THR A 63 21.47 1.32 -35.48
C THR A 63 20.74 2.40 -36.27
N ASN A 64 19.50 2.77 -35.83
CA ASN A 64 18.68 3.75 -36.53
C ASN A 64 18.86 5.16 -35.95
N PHE A 65 18.53 6.16 -36.75
CA PHE A 65 18.47 7.58 -36.35
C PHE A 65 19.75 8.10 -35.70
N GLY A 66 20.93 7.56 -36.08
CA GLY A 66 22.22 7.99 -35.56
C GLY A 66 22.54 7.51 -34.15
N GLN A 67 21.76 6.55 -33.62
CA GLN A 67 21.98 6.00 -32.27
C GLN A 67 23.28 5.21 -32.19
N GLU A 68 23.72 4.58 -33.28
CA GLU A 68 24.99 3.83 -33.37
C GLU A 68 26.23 4.67 -32.99
N LYS A 69 26.10 6.01 -33.01
CA LYS A 69 27.16 6.95 -32.61
C LYS A 69 27.14 7.35 -31.16
N LYS A 70 26.09 6.93 -30.40
CA LYS A 70 25.83 7.33 -29.02
C LYS A 70 25.81 6.11 -28.10
N ASN A 71 26.97 5.51 -27.88
CA ASN A 71 27.08 4.32 -27.03
C ASN A 71 27.44 4.73 -25.60
N PHE A 72 26.46 4.60 -24.70
CA PHE A 72 26.63 4.74 -23.26
C PHE A 72 26.74 3.37 -22.62
N LEU A 73 27.75 3.15 -21.78
CA LEU A 73 27.89 1.92 -21.00
C LEU A 73 26.77 1.83 -19.95
N GLY A 74 26.16 0.65 -19.82
CA GLY A 74 25.02 0.45 -18.96
C GLY A 74 23.66 0.80 -19.58
N ASP A 75 23.64 1.48 -20.73
CA ASP A 75 22.45 1.86 -21.53
C ASP A 75 21.33 2.56 -20.74
N GLY A 76 21.72 3.48 -19.84
CA GLY A 76 20.74 4.29 -19.10
C GLY A 76 20.01 3.58 -17.96
N ILE A 77 20.57 2.46 -17.48
CA ILE A 77 20.08 1.80 -16.29
C ILE A 77 21.20 1.16 -15.48
N VAL A 78 21.14 1.32 -14.17
CA VAL A 78 22.02 0.67 -13.21
C VAL A 78 21.25 -0.48 -12.56
N THR A 79 21.78 -1.69 -12.60
CA THR A 79 21.14 -2.91 -12.09
C THR A 79 22.09 -3.68 -11.20
N GLY A 80 21.56 -4.34 -10.18
CA GLY A 80 22.37 -5.16 -9.28
C GLY A 80 21.60 -5.64 -8.06
N CYS A 81 22.36 -6.06 -7.06
CA CYS A 81 21.82 -6.43 -5.75
C CYS A 81 22.66 -5.81 -4.64
N GLY A 82 22.09 -5.77 -3.44
CA GLY A 82 22.76 -5.31 -2.23
C GLY A 82 21.94 -5.68 -1.02
N THR A 83 22.19 -5.05 0.10
CA THR A 83 21.41 -5.28 1.31
C THR A 83 20.73 -4.01 1.80
N ILE A 84 19.62 -4.19 2.50
CA ILE A 84 18.95 -3.19 3.32
C ILE A 84 18.78 -3.80 4.72
N ASP A 85 19.43 -3.20 5.71
CA ASP A 85 19.48 -3.72 7.08
C ASP A 85 19.90 -5.20 7.12
N GLY A 86 20.92 -5.54 6.32
CA GLY A 86 21.48 -6.88 6.17
C GLY A 86 20.64 -7.85 5.30
N ARG A 87 19.47 -7.48 4.83
CA ARG A 87 18.60 -8.31 3.99
C ARG A 87 18.86 -8.09 2.51
N LEU A 88 19.01 -9.17 1.75
CA LEU A 88 19.23 -9.13 0.30
C LEU A 88 18.05 -8.47 -0.42
N VAL A 89 18.34 -7.55 -1.31
CA VAL A 89 17.38 -6.92 -2.23
C VAL A 89 17.99 -6.82 -3.63
N TYR A 90 17.15 -6.87 -4.65
CA TYR A 90 17.53 -6.59 -6.03
C TYR A 90 17.02 -5.22 -6.43
N VAL A 91 17.84 -4.46 -7.14
CA VAL A 91 17.52 -3.07 -7.51
C VAL A 91 17.80 -2.82 -8.98
N PHE A 92 16.98 -1.99 -9.59
CA PHE A 92 17.27 -1.33 -10.85
C PHE A 92 16.93 0.15 -10.74
N ALA A 93 17.79 1.02 -11.30
CA ALA A 93 17.61 2.46 -11.28
C ALA A 93 17.81 3.04 -12.69
N GLN A 94 16.77 3.70 -13.21
CA GLN A 94 16.84 4.37 -14.50
C GLN A 94 17.67 5.65 -14.40
N ASP A 95 18.61 5.82 -15.32
CA ASP A 95 19.49 6.98 -15.40
C ASP A 95 18.94 7.99 -16.43
N PHE A 96 18.30 9.03 -15.94
CA PHE A 96 17.73 10.07 -16.78
C PHE A 96 18.79 10.85 -17.58
N THR A 97 20.06 10.80 -17.17
CA THR A 97 21.18 11.44 -17.88
C THR A 97 21.47 10.78 -19.24
N VAL A 98 21.01 9.53 -19.43
CA VAL A 98 21.17 8.75 -20.65
C VAL A 98 19.82 8.59 -21.36
N PHE A 99 19.65 9.26 -22.49
CA PHE A 99 18.42 9.20 -23.31
C PHE A 99 17.12 9.50 -22.52
N GLY A 100 17.19 10.31 -21.45
CA GLY A 100 16.05 10.60 -20.59
C GLY A 100 15.47 9.36 -19.90
N GLY A 101 16.28 8.35 -19.60
CA GLY A 101 15.85 7.11 -18.97
C GLY A 101 14.87 6.29 -19.81
N SER A 102 14.77 6.55 -21.13
CA SER A 102 13.82 5.87 -22.01
C SER A 102 14.18 4.40 -22.22
N LEU A 103 13.18 3.52 -22.17
CA LEU A 103 13.37 2.07 -22.22
C LEU A 103 13.80 1.62 -23.61
N SER A 104 14.95 0.98 -23.68
CA SER A 104 15.45 0.21 -24.82
C SER A 104 15.19 -1.28 -24.65
N GLU A 105 15.35 -2.08 -25.70
CA GLU A 105 15.40 -3.53 -25.61
C GLU A 105 16.45 -4.01 -24.58
N THR A 106 17.65 -3.44 -24.65
CA THR A 106 18.77 -3.81 -23.77
C THR A 106 18.53 -3.43 -22.32
N MET A 107 17.97 -2.25 -22.05
CA MET A 107 17.55 -1.82 -20.71
C MET A 107 16.51 -2.79 -20.14
N ALA A 108 15.51 -3.18 -20.94
CA ALA A 108 14.50 -4.14 -20.54
C ALA A 108 15.11 -5.51 -20.18
N GLN A 109 16.05 -6.01 -20.99
CA GLN A 109 16.75 -7.27 -20.71
C GLN A 109 17.51 -7.23 -19.38
N LYS A 110 18.16 -6.10 -19.04
CA LYS A 110 18.82 -5.92 -17.74
C LYS A 110 17.83 -5.95 -16.57
N ILE A 111 16.70 -5.24 -16.69
CA ILE A 111 15.62 -5.25 -15.68
C ILE A 111 15.09 -6.68 -15.50
N CYS A 112 14.74 -7.34 -16.59
CA CYS A 112 14.22 -8.71 -16.57
C CYS A 112 15.19 -9.68 -15.87
N LYS A 113 16.47 -9.59 -16.16
CA LYS A 113 17.51 -10.39 -15.50
C LYS A 113 17.52 -10.20 -13.99
N ILE A 114 17.42 -8.96 -13.52
CA ILE A 114 17.37 -8.66 -12.08
C ILE A 114 16.08 -9.19 -11.45
N MET A 115 14.93 -9.04 -12.10
CA MET A 115 13.66 -9.60 -11.61
C MET A 115 13.69 -11.13 -11.56
N ASP A 116 14.24 -11.78 -12.58
CA ASP A 116 14.41 -13.24 -12.60
C ASP A 116 15.33 -13.73 -11.47
N MET A 117 16.39 -12.99 -11.16
CA MET A 117 17.28 -13.29 -10.04
C MET A 117 16.58 -13.09 -8.69
N ALA A 118 15.83 -11.99 -8.53
CA ALA A 118 15.04 -11.73 -7.33
C ALA A 118 14.03 -12.87 -7.05
N MET A 119 13.35 -13.35 -8.09
CA MET A 119 12.43 -14.48 -8.00
C MET A 119 13.15 -15.79 -7.60
N LYS A 120 14.31 -16.07 -8.17
CA LYS A 120 15.10 -17.27 -7.83
C LYS A 120 15.59 -17.25 -6.39
N MET A 121 15.95 -16.07 -5.88
CA MET A 121 16.47 -15.89 -4.54
C MET A 121 15.37 -15.66 -3.49
N GLY A 122 14.13 -15.46 -3.93
CA GLY A 122 13.03 -15.09 -3.03
C GLY A 122 13.30 -13.78 -2.29
N ALA A 123 13.81 -12.77 -2.98
CA ALA A 123 14.19 -11.49 -2.40
C ALA A 123 13.38 -10.33 -3.01
N PRO A 124 13.12 -9.25 -2.26
CA PRO A 124 12.42 -8.08 -2.77
C PRO A 124 13.11 -7.47 -3.99
N VAL A 125 12.31 -6.90 -4.90
CA VAL A 125 12.80 -6.10 -6.02
C VAL A 125 12.34 -4.64 -5.87
N ILE A 126 13.28 -3.71 -6.05
CA ILE A 126 13.04 -2.27 -5.93
C ILE A 126 13.38 -1.61 -7.25
N GLY A 127 12.38 -0.98 -7.88
CA GLY A 127 12.56 -0.16 -9.06
C GLY A 127 12.67 1.32 -8.71
N ILE A 128 13.73 1.97 -9.14
CA ILE A 128 13.92 3.42 -9.03
C ILE A 128 13.67 4.01 -10.42
N ASN A 129 12.51 4.64 -10.59
CA ASN A 129 11.97 5.05 -11.87
C ASN A 129 12.20 6.54 -12.15
N ASP A 130 12.77 6.85 -13.30
CA ASP A 130 12.98 8.20 -13.82
C ASP A 130 13.10 8.10 -15.35
N SER A 131 11.96 8.12 -16.07
CA SER A 131 11.90 7.71 -17.48
C SER A 131 10.93 8.53 -18.31
N GLY A 132 11.39 8.91 -19.48
CA GLY A 132 10.54 9.51 -20.52
C GLY A 132 9.62 8.52 -21.25
N GLY A 133 9.64 7.22 -20.90
CA GLY A 133 8.82 6.19 -21.55
C GLY A 133 9.61 5.31 -22.54
N ALA A 134 8.98 4.93 -23.64
CA ALA A 134 9.62 4.08 -24.67
C ALA A 134 10.69 4.84 -25.44
N ARG A 135 11.81 4.18 -25.75
CA ARG A 135 12.84 4.71 -26.68
C ARG A 135 12.32 4.55 -28.11
N ILE A 136 11.74 5.63 -28.65
CA ILE A 136 11.02 5.62 -29.93
C ILE A 136 11.87 5.18 -31.11
N GLN A 137 13.20 5.38 -31.03
CA GLN A 137 14.16 4.98 -32.06
C GLN A 137 14.28 3.46 -32.21
N GLU A 138 13.89 2.70 -31.21
CA GLU A 138 13.90 1.23 -31.21
C GLU A 138 12.53 0.60 -31.57
N GLY A 139 11.50 1.44 -31.72
CA GLY A 139 10.18 1.03 -32.19
C GLY A 139 9.56 -0.08 -31.33
N ILE A 140 9.15 -1.16 -31.99
CA ILE A 140 8.45 -2.29 -31.34
C ILE A 140 9.33 -3.02 -30.30
N ASN A 141 10.66 -3.00 -30.42
CA ASN A 141 11.56 -3.65 -29.48
C ASN A 141 11.47 -3.03 -28.08
N SER A 142 11.30 -1.69 -28.00
CA SER A 142 11.04 -1.02 -26.73
C SER A 142 9.69 -1.46 -26.12
N LEU A 143 8.65 -1.60 -26.93
CA LEU A 143 7.33 -2.07 -26.42
C LEU A 143 7.38 -3.53 -26.00
N ALA A 144 8.07 -4.40 -26.73
CA ALA A 144 8.31 -5.78 -26.33
C ALA A 144 9.05 -5.85 -24.98
N GLY A 145 10.05 -4.96 -24.78
CA GLY A 145 10.75 -4.85 -23.50
C GLY A 145 9.84 -4.50 -22.34
N PHE A 146 8.89 -3.60 -22.52
CA PHE A 146 7.87 -3.33 -21.48
C PHE A 146 7.02 -4.56 -21.19
N ALA A 147 6.55 -5.28 -22.22
CA ALA A 147 5.74 -6.48 -22.02
C ALA A 147 6.48 -7.55 -21.21
N GLU A 148 7.76 -7.76 -21.48
CA GLU A 148 8.63 -8.68 -20.73
C GLU A 148 8.78 -8.29 -19.25
N ILE A 149 8.84 -6.99 -18.95
CA ILE A 149 8.87 -6.49 -17.56
C ILE A 149 7.51 -6.72 -16.89
N PHE A 150 6.41 -6.40 -17.57
CA PHE A 150 5.06 -6.55 -17.01
C PHE A 150 4.74 -8.01 -16.69
N GLU A 151 5.12 -8.95 -17.57
CA GLU A 151 4.97 -10.39 -17.30
C GLU A 151 5.69 -10.79 -16.00
N ARG A 152 6.90 -10.29 -15.77
CA ARG A 152 7.65 -10.56 -14.54
C ARG A 152 7.02 -9.92 -13.32
N ASN A 153 6.47 -8.70 -13.43
CA ASN A 153 5.69 -8.10 -12.34
C ASN A 153 4.50 -8.98 -11.95
N ILE A 154 3.79 -9.53 -12.95
CA ILE A 154 2.64 -10.42 -12.73
C ILE A 154 3.07 -11.72 -12.05
N LEU A 155 4.13 -12.36 -12.53
CA LEU A 155 4.64 -13.60 -11.95
C LEU A 155 5.21 -13.42 -10.54
N ALA A 156 5.77 -12.26 -10.24
CA ALA A 156 6.31 -11.92 -8.92
C ALA A 156 5.23 -11.49 -7.91
N SER A 157 4.04 -11.14 -8.38
CA SER A 157 2.94 -10.65 -7.54
C SER A 157 2.52 -11.69 -6.49
N GLY A 158 2.59 -11.31 -5.22
CA GLY A 158 2.31 -12.20 -4.09
C GLY A 158 3.38 -13.27 -3.84
N VAL A 159 4.54 -13.22 -4.53
CA VAL A 159 5.67 -14.13 -4.34
C VAL A 159 6.84 -13.43 -3.66
N ILE A 160 7.26 -12.31 -4.18
CA ILE A 160 8.27 -11.43 -3.60
C ILE A 160 7.73 -10.00 -3.52
N PRO A 161 8.10 -9.22 -2.50
CA PRO A 161 7.74 -7.81 -2.44
C PRO A 161 8.31 -7.01 -3.62
N GLN A 162 7.47 -6.17 -4.23
CA GLN A 162 7.83 -5.30 -5.34
C GLN A 162 7.55 -3.84 -4.96
N ILE A 163 8.57 -2.99 -4.99
CA ILE A 163 8.46 -1.58 -4.61
C ILE A 163 8.94 -0.70 -5.75
N SER A 164 8.16 0.31 -6.10
CA SER A 164 8.50 1.31 -7.11
C SER A 164 8.63 2.70 -6.49
N GLY A 165 9.84 3.25 -6.51
CA GLY A 165 10.10 4.66 -6.21
C GLY A 165 10.12 5.47 -7.50
N ILE A 166 9.33 6.54 -7.56
CA ILE A 166 9.25 7.46 -8.69
C ILE A 166 9.96 8.75 -8.29
N PHE A 167 11.11 8.99 -8.89
CA PHE A 167 12.00 10.12 -8.56
C PHE A 167 12.21 11.08 -9.73
N GLY A 168 11.34 11.01 -10.72
CA GLY A 168 11.32 11.87 -11.88
C GLY A 168 10.09 11.61 -12.73
N PRO A 169 10.07 12.06 -13.98
CA PRO A 169 9.03 11.69 -14.92
C PRO A 169 8.91 10.16 -15.06
N CYS A 170 7.68 9.68 -15.14
CA CYS A 170 7.36 8.30 -15.48
C CYS A 170 6.15 8.34 -16.42
N ALA A 171 6.40 8.20 -17.73
CA ALA A 171 5.40 8.50 -18.75
C ALA A 171 5.14 7.32 -19.69
N GLY A 172 3.93 7.24 -20.23
CA GLY A 172 3.54 6.23 -21.20
C GLY A 172 3.61 4.81 -20.63
N GLY A 173 4.24 3.89 -21.34
CA GLY A 173 4.40 2.49 -20.90
C GLY A 173 5.12 2.32 -19.56
N ALA A 174 5.95 3.29 -19.17
CA ALA A 174 6.71 3.24 -17.93
C ALA A 174 5.83 3.26 -16.65
N VAL A 175 4.58 3.73 -16.71
CA VAL A 175 3.70 3.80 -15.53
C VAL A 175 3.08 2.46 -15.15
N TYR A 176 3.00 1.50 -16.09
CA TYR A 176 2.30 0.25 -15.83
C TYR A 176 3.08 -0.69 -14.90
N SER A 177 4.40 -0.78 -15.05
CA SER A 177 5.22 -1.57 -14.13
C SER A 177 5.04 -1.10 -12.67
N PRO A 178 5.19 0.20 -12.31
CA PRO A 178 4.86 0.69 -10.98
C PRO A 178 3.44 0.38 -10.52
N ALA A 179 2.45 0.48 -11.41
CA ALA A 179 1.05 0.17 -11.06
C ALA A 179 0.81 -1.33 -10.77
N LEU A 180 1.66 -2.22 -11.30
CA LEU A 180 1.63 -3.66 -11.04
C LEU A 180 2.38 -4.05 -9.77
N THR A 181 3.24 -3.18 -9.22
CA THR A 181 3.99 -3.46 -7.99
C THR A 181 3.11 -3.32 -6.73
N ASP A 182 3.60 -3.80 -5.60
CA ASP A 182 2.86 -3.77 -4.34
C ASP A 182 2.74 -2.36 -3.78
N PHE A 183 3.81 -1.59 -3.84
CA PHE A 183 3.87 -0.22 -3.35
C PHE A 183 4.53 0.73 -4.35
N THR A 184 3.92 1.91 -4.47
CA THR A 184 4.45 3.03 -5.25
C THR A 184 4.70 4.21 -4.31
N LEU A 185 5.87 4.83 -4.42
CA LEU A 185 6.27 6.03 -3.71
C LEU A 185 6.58 7.13 -4.73
N MET A 186 6.14 8.35 -4.49
CA MET A 186 6.43 9.51 -5.33
C MET A 186 7.06 10.65 -4.52
N THR A 187 8.03 11.36 -5.14
CA THR A 187 8.62 12.57 -4.56
C THR A 187 7.82 13.80 -4.99
N GLU A 188 7.52 14.69 -4.08
CA GLU A 188 6.79 15.92 -4.38
C GLU A 188 7.59 16.85 -5.29
N GLY A 189 6.93 17.51 -6.23
CA GLY A 189 7.49 18.54 -7.12
C GLY A 189 8.48 18.07 -8.18
N THR A 190 8.99 16.84 -8.12
CA THR A 190 9.97 16.31 -9.07
C THR A 190 9.50 15.06 -9.80
N SER A 191 8.54 14.33 -9.27
CA SER A 191 8.04 13.09 -9.85
C SER A 191 6.63 13.25 -10.44
N TYR A 192 6.42 12.61 -11.59
CA TYR A 192 5.16 12.67 -12.32
C TYR A 192 4.85 11.32 -12.95
N MET A 193 3.59 10.90 -12.87
CA MET A 193 3.08 9.70 -13.54
C MET A 193 1.88 10.04 -14.41
N PHE A 194 1.93 9.72 -15.71
CA PHE A 194 0.80 9.88 -16.62
C PHE A 194 0.97 9.01 -17.87
N LEU A 195 -0.13 8.56 -18.45
CA LEU A 195 -0.11 7.81 -19.72
C LEU A 195 0.33 8.70 -20.87
N THR A 196 -0.23 9.91 -20.94
CA THR A 196 0.08 10.91 -21.96
C THR A 196 0.34 12.25 -21.28
N GLY A 197 1.44 12.90 -21.68
CA GLY A 197 1.83 14.18 -21.08
C GLY A 197 0.93 15.35 -21.47
N PRO A 198 1.06 16.51 -20.80
CA PRO A 198 0.23 17.70 -20.99
C PRO A 198 0.11 18.18 -22.45
N LYS A 199 1.17 18.05 -23.26
CA LYS A 199 1.15 18.41 -24.67
C LYS A 199 0.14 17.61 -25.48
N VAL A 200 0.07 16.31 -25.25
CA VAL A 200 -0.87 15.42 -25.95
C VAL A 200 -2.30 15.70 -25.48
N VAL A 201 -2.50 15.87 -24.16
CA VAL A 201 -3.80 16.23 -23.57
C VAL A 201 -4.33 17.52 -24.21
N LYS A 202 -3.48 18.55 -24.31
CA LYS A 202 -3.83 19.81 -24.99
C LYS A 202 -4.19 19.62 -26.46
N THR A 203 -3.42 18.81 -27.18
CA THR A 203 -3.65 18.60 -28.63
C THR A 203 -4.94 17.83 -28.91
N VAL A 204 -5.25 16.80 -28.09
CA VAL A 204 -6.38 15.89 -28.33
C VAL A 204 -7.67 16.41 -27.72
N LEU A 205 -7.61 16.96 -26.50
CA LEU A 205 -8.80 17.37 -25.74
C LEU A 205 -8.96 18.89 -25.60
N GLY A 206 -7.95 19.68 -25.98
CA GLY A 206 -7.92 21.14 -25.76
C GLY A 206 -7.70 21.54 -24.30
N GLU A 207 -7.50 20.60 -23.39
CA GLU A 207 -7.34 20.82 -21.95
C GLU A 207 -5.91 21.31 -21.66
N GLN A 208 -5.78 22.41 -20.91
CA GLN A 208 -4.51 22.97 -20.51
C GLN A 208 -4.23 22.60 -19.05
N VAL A 209 -3.25 21.74 -18.84
CA VAL A 209 -2.84 21.27 -17.52
C VAL A 209 -1.31 21.26 -17.41
N THR A 210 -0.79 21.47 -16.22
CA THR A 210 0.63 21.28 -15.90
C THR A 210 0.92 19.79 -15.65
N GLN A 211 2.19 19.41 -15.56
CA GLN A 211 2.58 18.06 -15.19
C GLN A 211 2.13 17.71 -13.77
N GLU A 212 2.22 18.68 -12.84
CA GLU A 212 1.80 18.51 -11.45
C GLU A 212 0.28 18.30 -11.34
N GLU A 213 -0.52 19.10 -12.04
CA GLU A 213 -1.99 18.98 -12.02
C GLU A 213 -2.48 17.70 -12.70
N LEU A 214 -1.75 17.19 -13.70
CA LEU A 214 -2.12 15.97 -14.42
C LEU A 214 -1.74 14.70 -13.66
N GLY A 215 -0.56 14.64 -13.09
CA GLY A 215 -0.03 13.42 -12.51
C GLY A 215 1.11 13.62 -11.51
N GLY A 216 1.09 14.70 -10.75
CA GLY A 216 2.01 14.92 -9.62
C GLY A 216 1.71 14.02 -8.43
N ALA A 217 2.62 14.02 -7.47
CA ALA A 217 2.52 13.20 -6.27
C ALA A 217 1.20 13.42 -5.51
N SER A 218 0.78 14.66 -5.33
CA SER A 218 -0.47 15.04 -4.64
C SER A 218 -1.73 14.51 -5.33
N VAL A 219 -1.73 14.47 -6.67
CA VAL A 219 -2.85 13.93 -7.46
C VAL A 219 -2.97 12.43 -7.26
N HIS A 220 -1.85 11.71 -7.35
CA HIS A 220 -1.86 10.26 -7.19
C HIS A 220 -2.02 9.80 -5.74
N ALA A 221 -1.59 10.60 -4.77
CA ALA A 221 -1.81 10.33 -3.36
C ALA A 221 -3.26 10.60 -2.91
N GLY A 222 -3.87 11.70 -3.38
CA GLY A 222 -5.17 12.14 -2.83
C GLY A 222 -6.38 11.83 -3.71
N LYS A 223 -6.23 11.79 -5.06
CA LYS A 223 -7.34 11.63 -5.99
C LYS A 223 -7.44 10.24 -6.60
N SER A 224 -6.34 9.75 -7.19
CA SER A 224 -6.37 8.46 -7.91
C SER A 224 -6.06 7.25 -7.02
N GLY A 225 -5.31 7.43 -5.92
CA GLY A 225 -4.85 6.34 -5.06
C GLY A 225 -3.82 5.42 -5.73
N VAL A 226 -3.13 5.88 -6.77
CA VAL A 226 -2.06 5.10 -7.43
C VAL A 226 -0.81 5.07 -6.56
N THR A 227 -0.50 6.19 -5.90
CA THR A 227 0.65 6.30 -5.02
C THR A 227 0.27 5.96 -3.58
N HIS A 228 1.06 5.08 -2.97
CA HIS A 228 0.88 4.62 -1.60
C HIS A 228 1.57 5.53 -0.58
N PHE A 229 2.67 6.15 -0.97
CA PHE A 229 3.49 7.03 -0.14
C PHE A 229 3.96 8.25 -0.92
N THR A 230 4.09 9.38 -0.25
CA THR A 230 4.75 10.59 -0.76
C THR A 230 5.91 10.95 0.14
N ALA A 231 6.93 11.57 -0.42
CA ALA A 231 8.09 12.08 0.28
C ALA A 231 8.45 13.48 -0.22
N ALA A 232 8.85 14.37 0.66
CA ALA A 232 9.23 15.73 0.29
C ALA A 232 10.56 15.76 -0.47
N THR A 233 11.47 14.83 -0.17
CA THR A 233 12.78 14.70 -0.81
C THR A 233 13.07 13.28 -1.26
N GLU A 234 14.07 13.10 -2.14
CA GLU A 234 14.48 11.77 -2.57
C GLU A 234 15.08 10.96 -1.42
N GLU A 235 15.82 11.59 -0.50
CA GLU A 235 16.41 10.97 0.68
C GLU A 235 15.33 10.43 1.62
N GLU A 236 14.31 11.25 1.89
CA GLU A 236 13.16 10.82 2.68
C GLU A 236 12.45 9.62 2.03
N GLY A 237 12.31 9.65 0.70
CA GLY A 237 11.75 8.54 -0.08
C GLY A 237 12.56 7.25 0.07
N MET A 238 13.90 7.33 0.02
CA MET A 238 14.79 6.17 0.21
C MET A 238 14.66 5.61 1.64
N MET A 239 14.62 6.48 2.65
CA MET A 239 14.43 6.06 4.05
C MET A 239 13.05 5.43 4.27
N LEU A 240 12.02 5.93 3.59
CA LEU A 240 10.68 5.38 3.67
C LEU A 240 10.59 3.98 3.04
N ILE A 241 11.28 3.73 1.92
CA ILE A 241 11.41 2.38 1.34
C ILE A 241 12.11 1.43 2.33
N ARG A 242 13.20 1.84 2.95
CA ARG A 242 13.88 1.05 4.01
C ARG A 242 12.93 0.75 5.18
N LYS A 243 12.22 1.77 5.67
CA LYS A 243 11.23 1.62 6.75
C LYS A 243 10.12 0.65 6.38
N LEU A 244 9.57 0.74 5.17
CA LEU A 244 8.55 -0.19 4.67
C LEU A 244 9.06 -1.64 4.68
N LEU A 245 10.26 -1.87 4.16
CA LEU A 245 10.88 -3.21 4.15
C LEU A 245 11.07 -3.78 5.55
N SER A 246 11.24 -2.95 6.58
CA SER A 246 11.37 -3.44 7.95
C SER A 246 10.10 -4.08 8.51
N TYR A 247 8.94 -3.85 7.89
CA TYR A 247 7.65 -4.44 8.28
C TYR A 247 7.27 -5.69 7.51
N ILE A 248 7.83 -5.90 6.31
CA ILE A 248 7.41 -6.95 5.39
C ILE A 248 8.44 -8.07 5.30
N PRO A 249 8.02 -9.34 5.07
CA PRO A 249 8.96 -10.47 4.98
C PRO A 249 9.79 -10.41 3.69
N GLN A 250 10.77 -11.29 3.60
CA GLN A 250 11.63 -11.42 2.42
C GLN A 250 10.85 -11.92 1.19
N ASN A 251 9.90 -12.80 1.42
CA ASN A 251 9.04 -13.40 0.40
C ASN A 251 7.80 -14.04 1.06
N ASN A 252 6.91 -14.62 0.27
CA ASN A 252 5.67 -15.22 0.73
C ASN A 252 5.83 -16.53 1.53
N ARG A 253 7.04 -17.06 1.68
CA ARG A 253 7.32 -18.29 2.46
C ARG A 253 7.87 -17.98 3.85
N GLU A 254 8.29 -16.75 4.08
CA GLU A 254 8.88 -16.30 5.33
C GLU A 254 7.88 -15.55 6.19
N THR A 255 8.21 -15.42 7.47
CA THR A 255 7.47 -14.60 8.43
C THR A 255 8.02 -13.18 8.44
N THR A 256 7.24 -12.25 8.98
CA THR A 256 7.65 -10.86 9.13
C THR A 256 8.89 -10.72 10.03
N PRO A 257 9.75 -9.72 9.79
CA PRO A 257 10.87 -9.42 10.67
C PRO A 257 10.37 -9.08 12.08
N VAL A 258 11.06 -9.62 13.10
CA VAL A 258 10.79 -9.30 14.49
C VAL A 258 11.79 -8.26 14.97
N GLN A 259 11.32 -7.20 15.60
CA GLN A 259 12.15 -6.16 16.20
C GLN A 259 12.12 -6.28 17.73
N PRO A 260 13.22 -5.97 18.42
CA PRO A 260 13.19 -5.83 19.87
C PRO A 260 12.11 -4.82 20.30
N CYS A 261 11.37 -5.13 21.35
CA CYS A 261 10.30 -4.28 21.86
C CYS A 261 10.46 -4.12 23.37
N ASP A 262 10.54 -2.89 23.82
CA ASP A 262 10.61 -2.50 25.23
C ASP A 262 9.26 -2.02 25.78
N ASP A 263 8.24 -1.84 24.90
CA ASP A 263 6.89 -1.48 25.30
C ASP A 263 6.17 -2.71 25.91
N PRO A 264 5.77 -2.65 27.19
CA PRO A 264 5.22 -3.82 27.89
C PRO A 264 3.99 -4.40 27.20
N VAL A 265 3.94 -5.72 27.07
CA VAL A 265 2.80 -6.44 26.50
C VAL A 265 1.50 -6.15 27.26
N ASN A 266 1.61 -6.02 28.57
CA ASN A 266 0.48 -5.78 29.49
C ASN A 266 0.25 -4.30 29.81
N ARG A 267 0.82 -3.38 29.03
CA ARG A 267 0.53 -1.95 29.15
C ARG A 267 -0.96 -1.71 28.92
N MET A 268 -1.58 -1.03 29.86
CA MET A 268 -2.97 -0.58 29.78
C MET A 268 -3.01 0.90 29.43
N SER A 269 -4.10 1.34 28.82
CA SER A 269 -4.34 2.75 28.52
C SER A 269 -5.70 3.19 29.00
N ASP A 270 -5.77 3.95 30.08
CA ASP A 270 -7.02 4.48 30.62
C ASP A 270 -7.69 5.48 29.65
N LEU A 271 -6.91 6.10 28.74
CA LEU A 271 -7.44 6.92 27.65
C LEU A 271 -8.48 6.17 26.82
N LEU A 272 -8.27 4.86 26.57
CA LEU A 272 -9.19 4.06 25.77
C LEU A 272 -10.56 3.88 26.45
N ASN A 273 -10.63 3.92 27.80
CA ASN A 273 -11.89 3.87 28.52
C ASN A 273 -12.74 5.15 28.35
N GLU A 274 -12.09 6.26 28.00
CA GLU A 274 -12.71 7.60 27.91
C GLU A 274 -12.84 8.11 26.47
N ILE A 275 -12.23 7.44 25.48
CA ILE A 275 -12.09 7.98 24.13
C ILE A 275 -13.41 8.01 23.35
N ILE A 276 -14.34 7.11 23.65
CA ILE A 276 -15.65 7.07 22.99
C ILE A 276 -16.55 8.12 23.63
N PRO A 277 -17.01 9.13 22.86
CA PRO A 277 -17.92 10.14 23.38
C PRO A 277 -19.29 9.56 23.75
N ASP A 278 -19.91 10.09 24.81
CA ASP A 278 -21.29 9.73 25.20
C ASP A 278 -22.31 10.07 24.10
N ASN A 279 -22.07 11.16 23.35
CA ASN A 279 -22.91 11.50 22.22
C ASN A 279 -22.54 10.62 21.01
N PRO A 280 -23.43 9.75 20.53
CA PRO A 280 -23.17 8.82 19.43
C PRO A 280 -22.88 9.53 18.08
N ASN A 281 -23.22 10.81 17.95
CA ASN A 281 -22.96 11.62 16.76
C ASN A 281 -21.63 12.41 16.85
N GLN A 282 -20.97 12.38 17.99
CA GLN A 282 -19.66 13.00 18.14
C GLN A 282 -18.56 12.03 17.64
N ALA A 283 -17.68 12.55 16.77
CA ALA A 283 -16.54 11.80 16.26
C ALA A 283 -15.39 11.80 17.29
N TYR A 284 -14.57 10.76 17.23
CA TYR A 284 -13.27 10.68 17.87
C TYR A 284 -12.22 10.23 16.85
N ASP A 285 -10.95 10.51 17.14
CA ASP A 285 -9.85 10.21 16.22
C ASP A 285 -9.31 8.79 16.45
N MET A 286 -9.48 7.93 15.44
CA MET A 286 -9.02 6.55 15.48
C MET A 286 -7.48 6.42 15.56
N TYR A 287 -6.73 7.43 15.10
CA TYR A 287 -5.26 7.41 15.25
C TYR A 287 -4.83 7.37 16.73
N ARG A 288 -5.61 7.98 17.63
CA ARG A 288 -5.34 7.90 19.07
C ARG A 288 -5.51 6.47 19.60
N VAL A 289 -6.52 5.75 19.11
CA VAL A 289 -6.70 4.34 19.47
C VAL A 289 -5.54 3.50 18.95
N ILE A 290 -5.18 3.67 17.68
CA ILE A 290 -4.07 2.95 17.06
C ILE A 290 -2.78 3.20 17.86
N GLY A 291 -2.44 4.46 18.15
CA GLY A 291 -1.24 4.83 18.92
C GLY A 291 -1.17 4.18 20.30
N GLU A 292 -2.32 4.02 20.97
CA GLU A 292 -2.38 3.40 22.30
C GLU A 292 -2.20 1.88 22.29
N ILE A 293 -2.51 1.19 21.19
CA ILE A 293 -2.45 -0.28 21.15
C ILE A 293 -1.20 -0.85 20.50
N VAL A 294 -0.52 -0.08 19.63
CA VAL A 294 0.70 -0.53 18.93
C VAL A 294 1.96 -0.26 19.73
N ASP A 295 3.06 -0.91 19.38
CA ASP A 295 4.35 -0.75 20.04
C ASP A 295 4.85 0.69 19.85
N ASN A 296 5.16 1.37 20.97
CA ASN A 296 5.70 2.73 21.04
C ASN A 296 4.86 3.78 20.26
N GLY A 297 3.61 3.48 19.94
CA GLY A 297 2.75 4.34 19.14
C GLY A 297 3.17 4.46 17.65
N GLU A 298 4.08 3.61 17.19
CA GLU A 298 4.61 3.65 15.83
C GLU A 298 3.66 3.04 14.81
N PHE A 299 3.25 3.85 13.83
CA PHE A 299 2.36 3.44 12.75
C PHE A 299 2.85 3.97 11.40
N LEU A 300 3.04 3.08 10.43
CA LEU A 300 3.36 3.41 9.04
C LEU A 300 2.09 3.34 8.19
N GLU A 301 1.44 4.47 8.02
CA GLU A 301 0.20 4.54 7.25
C GLU A 301 0.46 4.41 5.74
N VAL A 302 -0.38 3.64 5.07
CA VAL A 302 -0.41 3.45 3.61
C VAL A 302 -1.61 4.23 3.05
N HIS A 303 -1.43 4.97 1.95
CA HIS A 303 -2.48 5.80 1.35
C HIS A 303 -3.07 6.84 2.31
N ARG A 304 -2.24 7.55 3.03
CA ARG A 304 -2.66 8.53 4.05
C ARG A 304 -3.66 9.55 3.52
N ASP A 305 -3.44 10.05 2.30
CA ASP A 305 -4.25 11.12 1.70
C ASP A 305 -5.41 10.60 0.84
N TYR A 306 -5.48 9.29 0.61
CA TYR A 306 -6.53 8.65 -0.16
C TYR A 306 -7.55 7.96 0.73
N ALA A 307 -8.85 8.15 0.45
CA ALA A 307 -9.94 7.50 1.18
C ALA A 307 -9.73 7.55 2.71
N GLN A 308 -9.65 8.76 3.28
CA GLN A 308 -9.30 8.99 4.68
C GLN A 308 -10.34 8.48 5.69
N ASN A 309 -11.51 8.06 5.23
CA ASN A 309 -12.56 7.39 6.02
C ASN A 309 -12.20 5.96 6.44
N ILE A 310 -11.15 5.37 5.83
CA ILE A 310 -10.51 4.13 6.28
C ILE A 310 -9.00 4.33 6.41
N ILE A 311 -8.44 3.83 7.49
CA ILE A 311 -7.01 3.86 7.80
C ILE A 311 -6.45 2.47 7.54
N VAL A 312 -5.36 2.37 6.78
CA VAL A 312 -4.61 1.12 6.61
C VAL A 312 -3.12 1.39 6.77
N GLY A 313 -2.38 0.46 7.34
CA GLY A 313 -0.95 0.63 7.52
C GLY A 313 -0.31 -0.48 8.36
N PHE A 314 1.00 -0.38 8.52
CA PHE A 314 1.79 -1.33 9.28
C PHE A 314 2.13 -0.79 10.66
N ALA A 315 2.08 -1.68 11.63
CA ALA A 315 2.52 -1.43 13.00
C ALA A 315 3.26 -2.67 13.53
N ARG A 316 3.72 -2.58 14.76
CA ARG A 316 4.22 -3.75 15.51
C ARG A 316 3.41 -3.95 16.78
N MET A 317 3.24 -5.20 17.14
CA MET A 317 2.66 -5.61 18.42
C MET A 317 3.56 -6.69 19.04
N ASN A 318 4.21 -6.35 20.15
CA ASN A 318 5.26 -7.17 20.79
C ASN A 318 6.40 -7.52 19.81
N GLY A 319 6.87 -6.50 19.08
CA GLY A 319 7.97 -6.61 18.11
C GLY A 319 7.60 -7.25 16.76
N LYS A 320 6.41 -7.83 16.60
CA LYS A 320 5.95 -8.52 15.38
C LYS A 320 5.10 -7.59 14.52
N SER A 321 5.34 -7.60 13.21
CA SER A 321 4.58 -6.77 12.28
C SER A 321 3.14 -7.23 12.16
N VAL A 322 2.23 -6.25 12.10
CA VAL A 322 0.80 -6.43 11.86
C VAL A 322 0.30 -5.40 10.85
N GLY A 323 -0.70 -5.78 10.07
CA GLY A 323 -1.49 -4.84 9.28
C GLY A 323 -2.67 -4.32 10.10
N ILE A 324 -2.83 -3.01 10.18
CA ILE A 324 -3.97 -2.36 10.81
C ILE A 324 -4.96 -1.93 9.72
N VAL A 325 -6.24 -2.24 9.92
CA VAL A 325 -7.34 -1.73 9.11
C VAL A 325 -8.37 -1.13 10.07
N ALA A 326 -8.69 0.15 9.94
CA ALA A 326 -9.56 0.83 10.89
C ALA A 326 -10.48 1.84 10.19
N ASN A 327 -11.72 1.99 10.65
CA ASN A 327 -12.58 3.08 10.23
C ASN A 327 -12.14 4.38 10.92
N GLN A 328 -12.25 5.54 10.22
CA GLN A 328 -11.94 6.84 10.80
C GLN A 328 -13.21 7.67 11.01
N PRO A 329 -13.76 7.71 12.23
CA PRO A 329 -15.00 8.45 12.51
C PRO A 329 -14.93 9.95 12.22
N CYS A 330 -13.73 10.56 12.28
CA CYS A 330 -13.51 11.98 11.94
C CYS A 330 -13.65 12.28 10.43
N ARG A 331 -13.75 11.24 9.58
CA ARG A 331 -13.93 11.37 8.13
C ARG A 331 -15.18 10.62 7.70
N TYR A 332 -16.19 11.35 7.25
CA TYR A 332 -17.49 10.77 6.83
C TYR A 332 -18.05 9.75 7.85
N ALA A 333 -17.88 10.01 9.14
CA ALA A 333 -18.29 9.12 10.24
C ALA A 333 -17.77 7.67 10.12
N GLY A 334 -16.70 7.42 9.38
CA GLY A 334 -16.14 6.08 9.17
C GLY A 334 -16.92 5.20 8.18
N VAL A 335 -17.87 5.74 7.40
CA VAL A 335 -18.62 4.98 6.38
C VAL A 335 -17.68 4.39 5.33
N LEU A 336 -18.07 3.29 4.71
CA LEU A 336 -17.37 2.73 3.56
C LEU A 336 -17.93 3.32 2.26
N ASP A 337 -17.05 3.75 1.38
CA ASP A 337 -17.34 4.15 0.01
C ASP A 337 -16.55 3.31 -0.99
N CYS A 338 -16.67 3.60 -2.28
CA CYS A 338 -15.93 2.90 -3.34
C CYS A 338 -14.41 2.93 -3.08
N ASN A 339 -13.88 4.09 -2.70
CA ASN A 339 -12.43 4.27 -2.52
C ASN A 339 -11.92 3.61 -1.23
N ALA A 340 -12.65 3.71 -0.13
CA ALA A 340 -12.33 3.03 1.12
C ALA A 340 -12.31 1.51 0.94
N SER A 341 -13.30 0.98 0.21
CA SER A 341 -13.40 -0.45 -0.10
C SER A 341 -12.20 -0.94 -0.94
N ARG A 342 -11.80 -0.17 -1.95
CA ARG A 342 -10.61 -0.47 -2.79
C ARG A 342 -9.32 -0.41 -1.97
N LYS A 343 -9.12 0.64 -1.18
CA LYS A 343 -7.95 0.81 -0.30
C LYS A 343 -7.84 -0.34 0.70
N GLY A 344 -8.91 -0.65 1.42
CA GLY A 344 -8.94 -1.75 2.39
C GLY A 344 -8.69 -3.11 1.73
N ALA A 345 -9.37 -3.42 0.63
CA ALA A 345 -9.22 -4.69 -0.07
C ALA A 345 -7.79 -4.92 -0.58
N ARG A 346 -7.17 -3.92 -1.19
CA ARG A 346 -5.78 -3.99 -1.66
C ARG A 346 -4.81 -4.28 -0.52
N PHE A 347 -4.96 -3.58 0.61
CA PHE A 347 -4.10 -3.74 1.78
C PHE A 347 -4.27 -5.11 2.45
N VAL A 348 -5.51 -5.58 2.65
CA VAL A 348 -5.80 -6.90 3.21
C VAL A 348 -5.19 -8.02 2.35
N ARG A 349 -5.32 -7.93 1.02
CA ARG A 349 -4.72 -8.92 0.10
C ARG A 349 -3.20 -8.92 0.17
N PHE A 350 -2.57 -7.76 0.28
CA PHE A 350 -1.12 -7.68 0.48
C PHE A 350 -0.70 -8.36 1.78
N CYS A 351 -1.37 -8.05 2.88
CA CYS A 351 -1.08 -8.68 4.17
C CYS A 351 -1.19 -10.20 4.10
N ASP A 352 -2.26 -10.71 3.48
CA ASP A 352 -2.46 -12.16 3.33
C ASP A 352 -1.38 -12.81 2.44
N ALA A 353 -1.03 -12.19 1.31
CA ALA A 353 0.01 -12.69 0.40
C ALA A 353 1.39 -12.80 1.08
N PHE A 354 1.66 -11.97 2.07
CA PHE A 354 2.97 -11.89 2.74
C PHE A 354 2.93 -12.25 4.23
N ASN A 355 2.00 -13.10 4.64
CA ASN A 355 1.93 -13.67 6.00
C ASN A 355 1.86 -12.62 7.13
N ILE A 356 1.28 -11.45 6.88
CA ILE A 356 1.15 -10.36 7.86
C ILE A 356 -0.19 -10.49 8.55
N PRO A 357 -0.26 -10.75 9.86
CA PRO A 357 -1.51 -10.78 10.62
C PRO A 357 -2.26 -9.45 10.52
N ILE A 358 -3.60 -9.49 10.55
CA ILE A 358 -4.44 -8.31 10.39
C ILE A 358 -5.20 -8.04 11.69
N VAL A 359 -5.12 -6.79 12.15
CA VAL A 359 -5.92 -6.25 13.26
C VAL A 359 -6.92 -5.25 12.68
N THR A 360 -8.20 -5.49 12.88
CA THR A 360 -9.28 -4.64 12.37
C THR A 360 -9.97 -3.92 13.52
N LEU A 361 -10.02 -2.58 13.45
CA LEU A 361 -10.70 -1.72 14.44
C LEU A 361 -11.97 -1.17 13.80
N VAL A 362 -13.13 -1.52 14.34
CA VAL A 362 -14.41 -1.26 13.70
C VAL A 362 -15.18 -0.16 14.40
N ASP A 363 -15.53 0.88 13.66
CA ASP A 363 -16.55 1.88 13.95
C ASP A 363 -17.15 2.36 12.64
N VAL A 364 -18.14 1.61 12.13
CA VAL A 364 -18.69 1.79 10.78
C VAL A 364 -20.23 1.82 10.80
N PRO A 365 -20.85 2.96 10.45
CA PRO A 365 -22.31 3.06 10.44
C PRO A 365 -22.97 2.48 9.17
N GLY A 366 -22.18 2.15 8.13
CA GLY A 366 -22.73 1.63 6.88
C GLY A 366 -21.84 1.92 5.68
N PHE A 367 -22.38 1.64 4.50
CA PHE A 367 -21.86 2.15 3.23
C PHE A 367 -22.42 3.55 2.94
N LEU A 368 -21.62 4.39 2.29
CA LEU A 368 -22.06 5.73 1.89
C LEU A 368 -23.20 5.62 0.85
N PRO A 369 -24.40 6.16 1.15
CA PRO A 369 -25.51 6.08 0.21
C PRO A 369 -25.40 7.17 -0.88
N GLY A 370 -26.17 7.00 -1.94
CA GLY A 370 -26.38 8.01 -2.97
C GLY A 370 -25.98 7.56 -4.37
N THR A 371 -26.58 8.25 -5.36
CA THR A 371 -26.42 7.90 -6.79
C THR A 371 -24.97 7.93 -7.25
N ALA A 372 -24.14 8.85 -6.73
CA ALA A 372 -22.71 8.91 -7.04
C ALA A 372 -21.97 7.63 -6.64
N GLN A 373 -22.32 7.03 -5.50
CA GLN A 373 -21.72 5.77 -5.06
C GLN A 373 -22.27 4.58 -5.86
N GLU A 374 -23.58 4.53 -6.08
CA GLU A 374 -24.21 3.46 -6.86
C GLU A 374 -23.69 3.44 -8.30
N TYR A 375 -23.58 4.61 -8.96
CA TYR A 375 -23.08 4.70 -10.33
C TYR A 375 -21.58 4.42 -10.44
N ASN A 376 -20.81 4.63 -9.36
CA ASN A 376 -19.41 4.24 -9.25
C ASN A 376 -19.23 2.81 -8.72
N ALA A 377 -20.29 1.99 -8.73
CA ALA A 377 -20.26 0.58 -8.41
C ALA A 377 -19.85 0.26 -6.95
N VAL A 378 -20.42 0.96 -5.96
CA VAL A 378 -20.16 0.70 -4.54
C VAL A 378 -20.39 -0.76 -4.15
N ILE A 379 -21.38 -1.43 -4.75
CA ILE A 379 -21.67 -2.85 -4.55
C ILE A 379 -20.47 -3.71 -4.95
N LEU A 380 -19.89 -3.46 -6.15
CA LEU A 380 -18.72 -4.18 -6.65
C LEU A 380 -17.48 -3.93 -5.77
N HIS A 381 -17.25 -2.66 -5.40
CA HIS A 381 -16.09 -2.31 -4.58
C HIS A 381 -16.24 -2.80 -3.14
N GLY A 382 -17.42 -2.77 -2.56
CA GLY A 382 -17.71 -3.41 -1.26
C GLY A 382 -17.47 -4.91 -1.30
N ALA A 383 -17.88 -5.57 -2.39
CA ALA A 383 -17.62 -6.98 -2.61
C ALA A 383 -16.12 -7.32 -2.70
N LYS A 384 -15.26 -6.41 -3.19
CA LYS A 384 -13.80 -6.61 -3.15
C LYS A 384 -13.25 -6.71 -1.73
N LEU A 385 -13.71 -5.83 -0.84
CA LEU A 385 -13.27 -5.84 0.56
C LEU A 385 -13.77 -7.11 1.28
N LEU A 386 -15.04 -7.48 1.05
CA LEU A 386 -15.60 -8.72 1.54
C LEU A 386 -14.79 -9.93 1.04
N TYR A 387 -14.49 -9.98 -0.24
CA TYR A 387 -13.69 -11.06 -0.85
C TYR A 387 -12.30 -11.14 -0.21
N ALA A 388 -11.62 -10.00 -0.07
CA ALA A 388 -10.27 -9.94 0.48
C ALA A 388 -10.23 -10.53 1.91
N TYR A 389 -11.14 -10.15 2.78
CA TYR A 389 -11.22 -10.71 4.14
C TYR A 389 -11.66 -12.17 4.17
N GLY A 390 -12.61 -12.56 3.32
CA GLY A 390 -13.09 -13.95 3.26
C GLY A 390 -12.05 -14.93 2.72
N GLU A 391 -11.18 -14.48 1.80
CA GLU A 391 -10.09 -15.27 1.24
C GLU A 391 -8.86 -15.33 2.15
N ALA A 392 -8.61 -14.27 2.94
CA ALA A 392 -7.41 -14.15 3.76
C ALA A 392 -7.28 -15.29 4.79
N THR A 393 -6.10 -15.92 4.80
CA THR A 393 -5.74 -17.07 5.63
C THR A 393 -4.86 -16.71 6.82
N VAL A 394 -4.28 -15.51 6.84
CA VAL A 394 -3.49 -15.01 7.97
C VAL A 394 -4.33 -14.84 9.24
N PRO A 395 -3.72 -14.81 10.44
CA PRO A 395 -4.42 -14.45 11.66
C PRO A 395 -5.18 -13.13 11.53
N LYS A 396 -6.46 -13.14 11.92
CA LYS A 396 -7.36 -11.97 11.87
C LYS A 396 -7.99 -11.74 13.23
N VAL A 397 -7.67 -10.59 13.82
CA VAL A 397 -8.24 -10.15 15.10
C VAL A 397 -9.05 -8.89 14.88
N THR A 398 -10.31 -8.89 15.25
CA THR A 398 -11.23 -7.77 15.08
C THR A 398 -11.65 -7.23 16.43
N VAL A 399 -11.66 -5.91 16.58
CA VAL A 399 -12.18 -5.22 17.78
C VAL A 399 -13.25 -4.23 17.32
N THR A 400 -14.50 -4.43 17.75
CA THR A 400 -15.59 -3.49 17.51
C THR A 400 -15.64 -2.50 18.65
N LEU A 401 -15.39 -1.21 18.33
CA LEU A 401 -15.29 -0.16 19.33
C LEU A 401 -16.65 0.50 19.59
N ARG A 402 -17.40 0.80 18.53
CA ARG A 402 -18.70 1.47 18.61
C ARG A 402 -19.63 0.92 17.52
N LYS A 403 -19.95 1.68 16.48
CA LYS A 403 -20.92 1.29 15.45
C LYS A 403 -20.40 0.15 14.57
N SER A 404 -21.28 -0.80 14.25
CA SER A 404 -21.01 -1.88 13.32
C SER A 404 -22.34 -2.37 12.74
N TYR A 405 -22.81 -1.70 11.64
CA TYR A 405 -24.15 -1.88 11.15
C TYR A 405 -24.21 -2.53 9.75
N GLY A 406 -25.21 -3.40 9.57
CA GLY A 406 -25.61 -3.93 8.28
C GLY A 406 -24.49 -4.63 7.51
N GLY A 407 -24.44 -4.41 6.19
CA GLY A 407 -23.43 -5.01 5.32
C GLY A 407 -21.99 -4.59 5.65
N SER A 408 -21.78 -3.39 6.19
CA SER A 408 -20.45 -2.93 6.58
C SER A 408 -19.88 -3.70 7.78
N HIS A 409 -20.75 -4.16 8.72
CA HIS A 409 -20.35 -5.11 9.77
C HIS A 409 -19.72 -6.36 9.16
N ILE A 410 -20.34 -6.91 8.12
CA ILE A 410 -19.86 -8.14 7.48
C ILE A 410 -18.50 -7.91 6.82
N VAL A 411 -18.36 -6.87 6.02
CA VAL A 411 -17.11 -6.62 5.26
C VAL A 411 -15.93 -6.16 6.12
N MET A 412 -16.15 -5.75 7.37
CA MET A 412 -15.09 -5.36 8.31
C MET A 412 -14.66 -6.53 9.20
N ALA A 413 -14.46 -7.70 8.62
CA ALA A 413 -13.92 -8.89 9.28
C ALA A 413 -14.74 -9.38 10.47
N CYS A 414 -16.03 -9.62 10.30
CA CYS A 414 -16.86 -10.26 11.31
C CYS A 414 -16.49 -11.74 11.50
N LYS A 415 -16.97 -12.35 12.60
CA LYS A 415 -16.73 -13.76 12.93
C LYS A 415 -17.18 -14.71 11.81
N GLN A 416 -18.35 -14.45 11.22
CA GLN A 416 -18.93 -15.27 10.16
C GLN A 416 -18.15 -15.19 8.84
N LEU A 417 -17.39 -14.10 8.62
CA LEU A 417 -16.46 -13.95 7.50
C LEU A 417 -15.04 -14.45 7.85
N ARG A 418 -14.96 -15.44 8.75
CA ARG A 418 -13.74 -16.15 9.14
C ARG A 418 -12.68 -15.29 9.85
N ALA A 419 -13.06 -14.21 10.55
CA ALA A 419 -12.16 -13.64 11.54
C ALA A 419 -11.94 -14.62 12.69
N ASP A 420 -10.69 -14.79 13.13
CA ASP A 420 -10.32 -15.80 14.10
C ASP A 420 -10.77 -15.44 15.51
N VAL A 421 -10.53 -14.18 15.90
CA VAL A 421 -10.93 -13.64 17.20
C VAL A 421 -11.64 -12.31 17.01
N ASN A 422 -12.83 -12.19 17.58
CA ASN A 422 -13.63 -10.97 17.58
C ASN A 422 -13.88 -10.50 19.00
N TYR A 423 -13.35 -9.34 19.34
CA TYR A 423 -13.65 -8.63 20.58
C TYR A 423 -14.61 -7.47 20.34
N ALA A 424 -15.32 -7.08 21.36
CA ALA A 424 -16.11 -5.85 21.37
C ALA A 424 -15.82 -5.04 22.63
N TRP A 425 -15.89 -3.72 22.54
CA TRP A 425 -15.96 -2.84 23.70
C TRP A 425 -17.41 -2.81 24.22
N PRO A 426 -17.64 -2.44 25.50
CA PRO A 426 -19.00 -2.27 26.02
C PRO A 426 -19.85 -1.25 25.25
N SER A 427 -19.19 -0.27 24.60
CA SER A 427 -19.79 0.76 23.74
C SER A 427 -20.15 0.26 22.33
N ALA A 428 -19.89 -1.01 22.00
CA ALA A 428 -20.16 -1.54 20.66
C ALA A 428 -21.67 -1.68 20.41
N GLU A 429 -22.08 -1.25 19.21
CA GLU A 429 -23.44 -1.37 18.71
C GLU A 429 -23.42 -2.24 17.45
N ILE A 430 -23.80 -3.52 17.59
CA ILE A 430 -23.76 -4.50 16.49
C ILE A 430 -25.19 -4.85 16.09
N ALA A 431 -25.64 -4.31 14.95
CA ALA A 431 -27.04 -4.43 14.52
C ALA A 431 -27.20 -4.38 13.00
N VAL A 432 -28.39 -4.66 12.51
CA VAL A 432 -28.74 -4.52 11.08
C VAL A 432 -28.68 -3.05 10.65
N MET A 433 -29.10 -2.14 11.50
CA MET A 433 -29.05 -0.69 11.30
C MET A 433 -29.06 0.04 12.65
N GLY A 434 -28.74 1.32 12.65
CA GLY A 434 -28.84 2.14 13.86
C GLY A 434 -30.28 2.27 14.35
N ALA A 435 -30.44 2.47 15.67
CA ALA A 435 -31.75 2.44 16.33
C ALA A 435 -32.75 3.44 15.76
N ALA A 436 -32.31 4.67 15.39
CA ALA A 436 -33.19 5.67 14.79
C ALA A 436 -33.83 5.18 13.47
N GLY A 437 -33.01 4.64 12.57
CA GLY A 437 -33.52 4.07 11.32
C GLY A 437 -34.38 2.83 11.54
N ALA A 438 -34.02 1.98 12.51
CA ALA A 438 -34.82 0.81 12.86
C ALA A 438 -36.20 1.19 13.41
N ALA A 439 -36.27 2.17 14.29
CA ALA A 439 -37.52 2.67 14.84
C ALA A 439 -38.43 3.25 13.73
N GLU A 440 -37.87 4.05 12.82
CA GLU A 440 -38.61 4.58 11.67
C GLU A 440 -39.18 3.47 10.77
N VAL A 441 -38.42 2.38 10.52
CA VAL A 441 -38.89 1.29 9.67
C VAL A 441 -39.94 0.43 10.37
N LEU A 442 -39.69 0.05 11.63
CA LEU A 442 -40.53 -0.89 12.36
C LEU A 442 -41.84 -0.27 12.87
N TYR A 443 -41.77 1.00 13.29
CA TYR A 443 -42.87 1.68 14.00
C TYR A 443 -43.41 2.92 13.28
N ALA A 444 -43.13 3.07 11.96
CA ALA A 444 -43.51 4.24 11.17
C ALA A 444 -44.98 4.67 11.34
N LYS A 445 -45.92 3.71 11.36
CA LYS A 445 -47.36 3.96 11.49
C LYS A 445 -47.72 4.40 12.90
N GLU A 446 -47.14 3.80 13.91
CA GLU A 446 -47.40 4.10 15.32
C GLU A 446 -46.83 5.49 15.67
N ILE A 447 -45.59 5.77 15.26
CA ILE A 447 -44.95 7.07 15.46
C ILE A 447 -45.78 8.18 14.81
N LYS A 448 -46.25 7.98 13.56
CA LYS A 448 -47.06 8.98 12.84
C LYS A 448 -48.43 9.22 13.50
N ALA A 449 -48.98 8.22 14.18
CA ALA A 449 -50.31 8.28 14.83
C ALA A 449 -50.23 8.75 16.29
N ALA A 450 -49.06 8.85 16.89
CA ALA A 450 -48.87 9.22 18.29
C ALA A 450 -49.19 10.69 18.56
N GLU A 451 -49.65 11.02 19.75
CA GLU A 451 -49.84 12.39 20.24
C GLU A 451 -48.50 13.17 20.27
N ASP A 452 -47.42 12.47 20.69
CA ASP A 452 -46.04 13.01 20.62
C ASP A 452 -45.14 12.02 19.82
N PRO A 453 -45.03 12.21 18.51
CA PRO A 453 -44.21 11.35 17.65
C PRO A 453 -42.74 11.29 18.04
N LYS A 454 -42.18 12.39 18.58
CA LYS A 454 -40.76 12.44 18.99
C LYS A 454 -40.50 11.65 20.25
N ALA A 455 -41.39 11.73 21.23
CA ALA A 455 -41.29 10.96 22.47
C ALA A 455 -41.39 9.47 22.18
N LEU A 456 -42.38 9.04 21.38
CA LEU A 456 -42.54 7.65 21.01
C LEU A 456 -41.33 7.13 20.18
N GLN A 457 -40.81 7.93 19.27
CA GLN A 457 -39.62 7.54 18.53
C GLN A 457 -38.42 7.32 19.46
N ALA A 458 -38.17 8.23 20.39
CA ALA A 458 -37.08 8.08 21.36
C ALA A 458 -37.25 6.84 22.25
N GLU A 459 -38.50 6.50 22.66
CA GLU A 459 -38.81 5.27 23.40
C GLU A 459 -38.46 4.03 22.56
N LYS A 460 -38.88 3.99 21.30
CA LYS A 460 -38.64 2.87 20.39
C LYS A 460 -37.14 2.72 19.99
N GLU A 461 -36.42 3.81 19.89
CA GLU A 461 -34.96 3.79 19.74
C GLU A 461 -34.26 3.19 20.96
N ALA A 462 -34.68 3.57 22.17
CA ALA A 462 -34.12 3.02 23.39
C ALA A 462 -34.43 1.51 23.51
N GLU A 463 -35.66 1.11 23.22
CA GLU A 463 -36.08 -0.31 23.20
C GLU A 463 -35.23 -1.13 22.19
N TYR A 464 -35.00 -0.60 20.97
CA TYR A 464 -34.19 -1.26 19.97
C TYR A 464 -32.71 -1.39 20.39
N ASN A 465 -32.15 -0.34 21.02
CA ASN A 465 -30.79 -0.36 21.53
C ASN A 465 -30.61 -1.42 22.60
N GLU A 466 -31.54 -1.52 23.53
CA GLU A 466 -31.51 -2.53 24.58
C GLU A 466 -31.62 -3.96 24.04
N LEU A 467 -32.50 -4.17 23.06
CA LEU A 467 -32.75 -5.49 22.50
C LEU A 467 -31.68 -5.96 21.52
N PHE A 468 -31.13 -5.08 20.69
CA PHE A 468 -30.33 -5.46 19.52
C PHE A 468 -29.00 -4.73 19.37
N ALA A 469 -28.95 -3.40 19.57
CA ALA A 469 -27.77 -2.62 19.28
C ALA A 469 -26.79 -2.55 20.45
N ASN A 470 -26.35 -3.73 20.92
CA ASN A 470 -25.36 -3.85 21.98
C ASN A 470 -24.49 -5.10 21.78
N PRO A 471 -23.30 -5.19 22.39
CA PRO A 471 -22.40 -6.31 22.16
C PRO A 471 -22.86 -7.61 22.80
N TYR A 472 -23.71 -7.56 23.84
CA TYR A 472 -24.15 -8.73 24.61
C TYR A 472 -25.05 -9.65 23.79
N GLN A 473 -25.86 -9.10 22.90
CA GLN A 473 -26.67 -9.89 21.99
C GLN A 473 -25.80 -10.67 21.01
N ALA A 474 -24.80 -10.02 20.40
CA ALA A 474 -23.87 -10.69 19.50
C ALA A 474 -23.05 -11.77 20.24
N ALA A 475 -22.61 -11.50 21.47
CA ALA A 475 -21.90 -12.45 22.32
C ALA A 475 -22.74 -13.66 22.69
N LYS A 476 -24.04 -13.47 22.97
CA LYS A 476 -25.00 -14.54 23.28
C LYS A 476 -25.09 -15.60 22.16
N TYR A 477 -24.91 -15.20 20.92
CA TYR A 477 -24.90 -16.10 19.76
C TYR A 477 -23.49 -16.58 19.38
N GLY A 478 -22.46 -16.22 20.13
CA GLY A 478 -21.08 -16.60 19.83
C GLY A 478 -20.47 -15.84 18.64
N TYR A 479 -21.01 -14.68 18.28
CA TYR A 479 -20.48 -13.82 17.20
C TYR A 479 -19.38 -12.89 17.69
N ILE A 480 -19.27 -12.72 19.00
CA ILE A 480 -18.20 -12.04 19.71
C ILE A 480 -17.59 -13.04 20.70
N ASP A 481 -16.27 -13.21 20.67
CA ASP A 481 -15.56 -14.14 21.55
C ASP A 481 -15.45 -13.61 22.98
N ASP A 482 -15.34 -12.28 23.15
CA ASP A 482 -15.36 -11.64 24.45
C ASP A 482 -15.67 -10.14 24.34
N ILE A 483 -16.29 -9.60 25.40
CA ILE A 483 -16.47 -8.15 25.58
C ILE A 483 -15.36 -7.69 26.52
N ILE A 484 -14.48 -6.86 26.03
CA ILE A 484 -13.25 -6.47 26.72
C ILE A 484 -13.30 -5.03 27.23
N GLU A 485 -12.68 -4.78 28.39
CA GLU A 485 -12.45 -3.44 28.87
C GLU A 485 -11.50 -2.68 27.91
N PRO A 486 -11.87 -1.49 27.41
CA PRO A 486 -11.10 -0.82 26.34
C PRO A 486 -9.61 -0.64 26.65
N ARG A 487 -9.24 -0.30 27.91
CA ARG A 487 -7.83 -0.13 28.31
C ARG A 487 -6.98 -1.38 28.14
N ASN A 488 -7.58 -2.58 28.08
CA ASN A 488 -6.89 -3.86 27.93
C ASN A 488 -6.71 -4.27 26.47
N THR A 489 -7.13 -3.49 25.50
CA THR A 489 -7.18 -3.85 24.07
C THR A 489 -5.82 -4.31 23.56
N ARG A 490 -4.73 -3.56 23.83
CA ARG A 490 -3.37 -3.96 23.45
C ARG A 490 -3.04 -5.38 23.93
N PHE A 491 -3.17 -5.62 25.19
CA PHE A 491 -2.87 -6.91 25.82
C PHE A 491 -3.69 -8.06 25.22
N ARG A 492 -5.00 -7.84 25.04
CA ARG A 492 -5.91 -8.85 24.49
C ARG A 492 -5.59 -9.18 23.04
N VAL A 493 -5.29 -8.18 22.22
CA VAL A 493 -4.92 -8.37 20.80
C VAL A 493 -3.58 -9.10 20.70
N ILE A 494 -2.55 -8.71 21.46
CA ILE A 494 -1.24 -9.40 21.45
C ILE A 494 -1.40 -10.87 21.84
N ARG A 495 -2.20 -11.19 22.86
CA ARG A 495 -2.46 -12.58 23.25
C ARG A 495 -3.22 -13.37 22.19
N ALA A 496 -4.21 -12.78 21.56
CA ALA A 496 -4.92 -13.41 20.44
C ALA A 496 -3.98 -13.72 19.28
N LEU A 497 -3.13 -12.76 18.88
CA LEU A 497 -2.11 -12.96 17.84
C LEU A 497 -1.12 -14.07 18.21
N ALA A 498 -0.68 -14.14 19.46
CA ALA A 498 0.22 -15.19 19.94
C ALA A 498 -0.45 -16.59 19.89
N GLN A 499 -1.73 -16.70 20.24
CA GLN A 499 -2.48 -17.95 20.12
C GLN A 499 -2.63 -18.40 18.66
N LEU A 500 -2.68 -17.47 17.73
CA LEU A 500 -2.86 -17.71 16.30
C LEU A 500 -1.55 -17.86 15.52
N GLU A 501 -0.40 -17.77 16.17
CA GLU A 501 0.91 -17.76 15.50
C GLU A 501 1.17 -18.99 14.61
N SER A 502 0.69 -20.15 15.07
CA SER A 502 0.82 -21.40 14.32
C SER A 502 -0.38 -21.71 13.40
N LYS A 503 -1.27 -20.74 13.20
CA LYS A 503 -2.44 -20.93 12.33
C LYS A 503 -2.03 -21.44 10.95
N ARG A 504 -2.72 -22.49 10.50
CA ARG A 504 -2.63 -23.01 9.13
C ARG A 504 -4.05 -23.16 8.60
N GLN A 505 -4.32 -22.49 7.49
CA GLN A 505 -5.62 -22.55 6.81
C GLN A 505 -5.36 -22.72 5.31
N SER A 506 -5.92 -23.76 4.71
CA SER A 506 -5.92 -23.95 3.26
C SER A 506 -7.22 -23.41 2.67
N LEU A 507 -7.14 -22.99 1.44
CA LEU A 507 -8.29 -22.67 0.60
C LEU A 507 -8.54 -23.83 -0.39
N PRO A 508 -9.76 -23.95 -0.94
CA PRO A 508 -9.99 -24.85 -2.07
C PRO A 508 -9.01 -24.59 -3.20
N GLU A 509 -8.51 -25.66 -3.81
CA GLU A 509 -7.60 -25.56 -4.94
C GLU A 509 -8.26 -24.84 -6.13
N LYS A 510 -7.55 -23.88 -6.73
CA LYS A 510 -8.02 -23.08 -7.86
C LYS A 510 -6.83 -22.51 -8.62
N LYS A 511 -6.99 -22.24 -9.92
CA LYS A 511 -5.93 -21.57 -10.69
C LYS A 511 -5.62 -20.17 -10.15
N HIS A 512 -6.66 -19.40 -9.86
CA HIS A 512 -6.63 -18.10 -9.17
C HIS A 512 -8.04 -17.75 -8.70
N GLY A 513 -8.16 -16.78 -7.81
CA GLY A 513 -9.46 -16.22 -7.44
C GLY A 513 -10.07 -15.39 -8.58
N ASN A 514 -11.39 -15.46 -8.75
CA ASN A 514 -12.13 -14.54 -9.62
C ASN A 514 -12.73 -13.44 -8.74
N ILE A 515 -11.85 -12.56 -8.27
CA ILE A 515 -12.24 -11.41 -7.45
C ILE A 515 -13.02 -10.43 -8.32
N PRO A 516 -14.07 -9.77 -7.81
CA PRO A 516 -14.73 -8.69 -8.54
C PRO A 516 -13.74 -7.53 -8.75
N LEU A 517 -13.32 -7.27 -9.98
CA LEU A 517 -12.27 -6.30 -10.34
C LEU A 517 -12.85 -4.90 -10.59
#